data_d9c82440100260017196aebe353680bc
#
_entry.id   d9c82440100260017196aebe353680bc
#
_cell.length_a   1.000
_cell.length_b   1.000
_cell.length_c   1.000
_cell.angle_alpha   90.00
_cell.angle_beta   90.00
_cell.angle_gamma   90.00
#
_symmetry.space_group_name_H-M   'P 1'
#
loop_
_entity.id
_entity.type
_entity.pdbx_description
1 polymer ?
#
loop_
_entity_poly.entity_id
_entity_poly.type
_entity_poly.pdbx_seq_one_letter_code
_entity_poly.pdbx_strand_id
1 'polypeptide(L)'
;MAAERVSTGSGGMDVVHKTMSRRHVLAGLAALGITPGAAAQSNARQGGSRRIFITGSTDGLGLAAARSLISQGHAVLLHARSRERVASIEAIAARGMGVVVGDLSSGVETRALAESVNTHGRMDAVIHNAGIVGRSGRANTSDGHASTLAVNALAPYILTGLIERPARLVYLSSSMHRGASASLDDVDWKTRPWNADLAYSESKLYVTALAFAVARRWPAVLSNAVDPGWVPTRMGGPNAPDDLALGHATQEWLAVSDDDAARVSGRYWHHLRQTAPARDSLDPAFQDRLIAKCAELTGVALPMS
;
A
#
# COMPACT_ATOMS: atom_id res chain seq x y z
N MET A 1 39.32 51.43 32.09
CA MET A 1 40.41 50.90 32.92
C MET A 1 40.72 49.54 32.43
N ALA A 2 41.90 49.41 31.85
CA ALA A 2 42.89 48.36 31.81
C ALA A 2 42.36 46.98 31.34
N ALA A 3 42.58 46.48 30.17
CA ALA A 3 43.84 46.15 29.46
C ALA A 3 44.75 45.18 30.25
N GLU A 4 44.83 43.94 29.79
CA GLU A 4 46.13 43.30 29.73
C GLU A 4 46.15 42.14 28.71
N ARG A 5 47.12 42.20 27.83
CA ARG A 5 47.55 41.16 26.85
C ARG A 5 48.74 40.44 27.45
N VAL A 6 48.90 39.18 27.13
CA VAL A 6 50.19 38.47 27.01
C VAL A 6 49.93 37.24 26.10
N SER A 7 50.40 37.09 24.91
CA SER A 7 51.70 36.91 24.28
C SER A 7 52.25 35.47 24.30
N THR A 8 52.29 34.91 23.09
CA THR A 8 53.31 34.15 22.37
C THR A 8 53.77 32.79 22.89
N GLY A 9 53.84 31.84 21.96
CA GLY A 9 54.61 30.62 22.03
C GLY A 9 54.56 29.87 20.70
N SER A 10 55.47 30.20 19.80
CA SER A 10 55.75 29.49 18.54
C SER A 10 56.53 28.22 18.78
N GLY A 11 56.18 27.15 18.10
CA GLY A 11 56.98 25.93 18.02
C GLY A 11 56.76 25.25 16.70
N GLY A 12 57.56 25.60 15.71
CA GLY A 12 57.62 24.89 14.45
C GLY A 12 58.36 23.56 14.61
N MET A 13 57.91 22.61 13.86
CA MET A 13 58.73 21.42 13.56
C MET A 13 58.51 20.99 12.13
N ASP A 14 59.64 21.10 11.39
CA ASP A 14 59.83 20.68 10.02
C ASP A 14 59.45 19.23 9.78
N VAL A 15 58.67 18.96 8.72
CA VAL A 15 58.53 17.62 8.18
C VAL A 15 59.16 17.57 6.79
N VAL A 16 60.22 16.83 6.75
CA VAL A 16 61.09 16.54 5.62
C VAL A 16 60.32 15.84 4.53
N HIS A 17 60.31 16.44 3.34
CA HIS A 17 59.96 15.77 2.10
C HIS A 17 60.97 14.69 1.74
N LYS A 18 60.53 13.46 1.65
CA LYS A 18 61.27 12.36 1.02
C LYS A 18 60.57 11.92 -0.24
N THR A 19 61.00 12.44 -1.37
CA THR A 19 60.75 11.94 -2.70
C THR A 19 61.37 10.55 -2.87
N MET A 20 60.57 9.55 -3.19
CA MET A 20 61.10 8.28 -3.72
C MET A 20 60.51 8.00 -5.12
N SER A 21 61.47 7.82 -6.00
CA SER A 21 61.46 7.56 -7.42
C SER A 21 60.68 6.34 -7.83
N ARG A 22 59.99 6.49 -8.99
CA ARG A 22 59.45 5.37 -9.79
C ARG A 22 60.56 4.50 -10.34
N ARG A 23 60.46 3.17 -10.16
CA ARG A 23 60.79 2.16 -11.21
C ARG A 23 60.60 0.73 -10.71
N HIS A 24 59.75 -0.04 -11.51
CA HIS A 24 59.80 -1.48 -11.75
C HIS A 24 59.48 -2.45 -10.62
N VAL A 25 58.29 -3.08 -10.67
CA VAL A 25 58.16 -4.54 -10.80
C VAL A 25 56.85 -4.85 -11.51
N LEU A 26 56.94 -5.39 -12.71
CA LEU A 26 55.89 -6.14 -13.40
C LEU A 26 55.92 -7.57 -12.89
N ALA A 27 54.84 -8.02 -12.26
CA ALA A 27 54.58 -9.46 -12.11
C ALA A 27 53.07 -9.67 -11.94
N GLY A 28 52.51 -10.49 -12.81
CA GLY A 28 51.11 -10.73 -13.11
C GLY A 28 50.20 -11.07 -11.93
N LEU A 29 49.02 -10.52 -12.04
CA LEU A 29 47.80 -11.06 -11.41
C LEU A 29 46.69 -11.01 -12.45
N ALA A 30 46.23 -12.20 -12.81
CA ALA A 30 45.07 -12.41 -13.67
C ALA A 30 43.87 -11.66 -13.08
N ALA A 31 43.36 -10.68 -13.80
CA ALA A 31 42.12 -9.97 -13.47
C ALA A 31 40.96 -10.91 -13.71
N LEU A 32 40.38 -11.46 -12.66
CA LEU A 32 38.99 -11.91 -12.64
C LEU A 32 38.14 -10.63 -12.73
N GLY A 33 37.66 -10.36 -13.94
CA GLY A 33 36.72 -9.29 -14.22
C GLY A 33 35.38 -9.54 -13.52
N ILE A 34 35.20 -8.96 -12.36
CA ILE A 34 33.87 -8.83 -11.74
C ILE A 34 33.27 -7.55 -12.32
N THR A 35 32.43 -7.69 -13.34
CA THR A 35 31.55 -6.63 -13.82
C THR A 35 30.42 -6.42 -12.79
N PRO A 36 30.25 -5.25 -12.17
CA PRO A 36 29.09 -4.95 -11.36
C PRO A 36 27.97 -4.52 -12.30
N GLY A 37 27.11 -5.44 -12.70
CA GLY A 37 26.03 -5.09 -13.62
C GLY A 37 25.05 -6.18 -14.03
N ALA A 38 25.03 -7.36 -13.39
CA ALA A 38 24.17 -8.45 -13.84
C ALA A 38 23.36 -9.17 -12.73
N ALA A 39 23.24 -8.61 -11.54
CA ALA A 39 22.59 -9.30 -10.41
C ALA A 39 21.16 -8.81 -10.08
N ALA A 40 20.53 -7.94 -10.88
CA ALA A 40 19.21 -7.38 -10.59
C ALA A 40 18.10 -7.83 -11.56
N GLN A 41 18.34 -8.76 -12.49
CA GLN A 41 17.32 -9.12 -13.50
C GLN A 41 16.98 -10.62 -13.61
N SER A 42 17.32 -11.48 -12.69
CA SER A 42 17.15 -12.94 -12.90
C SER A 42 16.19 -13.68 -11.97
N ASN A 43 15.34 -13.01 -11.16
CA ASN A 43 14.38 -13.73 -10.29
C ASN A 43 12.89 -13.49 -10.59
N ALA A 44 12.52 -13.03 -11.79
CA ALA A 44 11.12 -12.69 -12.13
C ALA A 44 10.33 -13.78 -12.87
N ARG A 45 10.69 -15.05 -12.83
CA ARG A 45 9.96 -16.11 -13.57
C ARG A 45 9.94 -17.47 -12.86
N GLN A 46 9.44 -17.55 -11.63
CA GLN A 46 9.16 -18.84 -10.97
C GLN A 46 7.70 -19.02 -10.50
N GLY A 47 6.80 -18.07 -10.70
CA GLY A 47 5.38 -18.22 -10.45
C GLY A 47 4.59 -18.14 -11.76
N GLY A 48 3.64 -19.05 -11.98
CA GLY A 48 2.69 -18.95 -13.10
C GLY A 48 1.93 -17.61 -13.11
N SER A 49 1.29 -17.24 -14.24
CA SER A 49 0.44 -16.06 -14.33
C SER A 49 -0.64 -16.08 -13.25
N ARG A 50 -0.75 -15.01 -12.45
CA ARG A 50 -1.77 -14.86 -11.39
C ARG A 50 -2.87 -13.92 -11.87
N ARG A 51 -4.09 -14.15 -11.37
CA ARG A 51 -5.28 -13.31 -11.61
C ARG A 51 -5.43 -12.34 -10.45
N ILE A 52 -5.38 -11.04 -10.73
CA ILE A 52 -5.31 -10.01 -9.69
C ILE A 52 -6.39 -8.96 -9.95
N PHE A 53 -7.21 -8.67 -8.95
CA PHE A 53 -8.12 -7.55 -8.98
C PHE A 53 -7.54 -6.37 -8.20
N ILE A 54 -7.57 -5.15 -8.77
CA ILE A 54 -7.01 -3.94 -8.13
C ILE A 54 -8.06 -2.85 -8.10
N THR A 55 -8.49 -2.43 -6.91
CA THR A 55 -9.42 -1.30 -6.79
C THR A 55 -8.71 0.04 -7.04
N GLY A 56 -9.39 1.00 -7.72
CA GLY A 56 -8.84 2.32 -7.98
C GLY A 56 -7.63 2.31 -8.92
N SER A 57 -7.67 1.49 -9.96
CA SER A 57 -6.53 1.28 -10.88
C SER A 57 -6.56 2.16 -12.13
N THR A 58 -7.27 3.31 -12.11
CA THR A 58 -7.29 4.27 -13.22
C THR A 58 -6.27 5.40 -13.07
N ASP A 59 -5.60 5.50 -11.92
CA ASP A 59 -4.67 6.59 -11.61
C ASP A 59 -3.68 6.19 -10.51
N GLY A 60 -2.61 6.97 -10.34
CA GLY A 60 -1.66 6.86 -9.22
C GLY A 60 -1.10 5.46 -9.01
N LEU A 61 -1.02 5.04 -7.74
CA LEU A 61 -0.43 3.77 -7.32
C LEU A 61 -1.13 2.55 -7.94
N GLY A 62 -2.45 2.57 -8.02
CA GLY A 62 -3.21 1.43 -8.57
C GLY A 62 -2.97 1.23 -10.06
N LEU A 63 -2.85 2.31 -10.84
CA LEU A 63 -2.49 2.23 -12.26
C LEU A 63 -1.03 1.80 -12.45
N ALA A 64 -0.11 2.31 -11.62
CA ALA A 64 1.29 1.94 -11.66
C ALA A 64 1.46 0.43 -11.37
N ALA A 65 0.83 -0.08 -10.30
CA ALA A 65 0.81 -1.50 -9.97
C ALA A 65 0.20 -2.36 -11.08
N ALA A 66 -0.94 -1.93 -11.66
CA ALA A 66 -1.57 -2.66 -12.75
C ALA A 66 -0.66 -2.77 -13.97
N ARG A 67 -0.02 -1.68 -14.38
CA ARG A 67 0.93 -1.67 -15.50
C ARG A 67 2.13 -2.59 -15.25
N SER A 68 2.69 -2.52 -14.07
CA SER A 68 3.82 -3.33 -13.65
C SER A 68 3.45 -4.83 -13.68
N LEU A 69 2.36 -5.24 -13.03
CA LEU A 69 1.91 -6.62 -12.98
C LEU A 69 1.55 -7.19 -14.37
N ILE A 70 0.88 -6.39 -15.21
CA ILE A 70 0.61 -6.79 -16.60
C ILE A 70 1.91 -6.98 -17.40
N SER A 71 2.91 -6.11 -17.20
CA SER A 71 4.21 -6.23 -17.86
C SER A 71 4.99 -7.47 -17.43
N GLN A 72 4.74 -7.94 -16.21
CA GLN A 72 5.30 -9.19 -15.66
C GLN A 72 4.55 -10.45 -16.15
N GLY A 73 3.45 -10.30 -16.92
CA GLY A 73 2.68 -11.40 -17.47
C GLY A 73 1.53 -11.89 -16.61
N HIS A 74 1.14 -11.12 -15.59
CA HIS A 74 -0.03 -11.42 -14.77
C HIS A 74 -1.33 -10.94 -15.42
N ALA A 75 -2.44 -11.61 -15.12
CA ALA A 75 -3.77 -11.28 -15.59
C ALA A 75 -4.43 -10.31 -14.58
N VAL A 76 -4.52 -9.02 -14.92
CA VAL A 76 -5.03 -7.98 -14.03
C VAL A 76 -6.40 -7.50 -14.46
N LEU A 77 -7.38 -7.58 -13.56
CA LEU A 77 -8.69 -6.96 -13.68
C LEU A 77 -8.64 -5.57 -13.05
N LEU A 78 -8.91 -4.54 -13.84
CA LEU A 78 -8.88 -3.15 -13.39
C LEU A 78 -10.23 -2.72 -12.84
N HIS A 79 -10.23 -1.66 -12.02
CA HIS A 79 -11.43 -1.02 -11.50
C HIS A 79 -11.43 0.47 -11.80
N ALA A 80 -12.52 0.95 -12.39
CA ALA A 80 -12.81 2.36 -12.61
C ALA A 80 -14.05 2.79 -11.79
N ARG A 81 -14.00 3.99 -11.20
CA ARG A 81 -15.15 4.53 -10.47
C ARG A 81 -16.35 4.84 -11.37
N SER A 82 -16.11 5.20 -12.63
CA SER A 82 -17.17 5.52 -13.58
C SER A 82 -16.75 5.15 -15.00
N ARG A 83 -17.72 5.10 -15.93
CA ARG A 83 -17.48 4.77 -17.35
C ARG A 83 -16.57 5.78 -18.03
N GLU A 84 -16.64 7.06 -17.67
CA GLU A 84 -15.78 8.13 -18.21
C GLU A 84 -14.31 7.90 -17.90
N ARG A 85 -14.02 7.24 -16.75
CA ARG A 85 -12.64 6.91 -16.37
C ARG A 85 -12.07 5.73 -17.13
N VAL A 86 -12.90 4.91 -17.77
CA VAL A 86 -12.45 3.74 -18.55
C VAL A 86 -11.61 4.17 -19.74
N ALA A 87 -12.02 5.23 -20.47
CA ALA A 87 -11.32 5.71 -21.66
C ALA A 87 -9.83 6.00 -21.41
N SER A 88 -9.46 6.45 -20.22
CA SER A 88 -8.06 6.75 -19.86
C SER A 88 -7.17 5.53 -19.66
N ILE A 89 -7.78 4.33 -19.54
CA ILE A 89 -7.07 3.07 -19.27
C ILE A 89 -7.39 1.95 -20.26
N GLU A 90 -8.12 2.26 -21.35
CA GLU A 90 -8.56 1.25 -22.32
C GLU A 90 -7.42 0.40 -22.87
N ALA A 91 -6.31 1.04 -23.25
CA ALA A 91 -5.14 0.36 -23.80
C ALA A 91 -4.46 -0.59 -22.79
N ILE A 92 -4.50 -0.28 -21.50
CA ILE A 92 -3.96 -1.17 -20.47
C ILE A 92 -4.97 -2.25 -20.09
N ALA A 93 -6.27 -1.93 -20.07
CA ALA A 93 -7.34 -2.89 -19.82
C ALA A 93 -7.36 -4.00 -20.88
N ALA A 94 -7.14 -3.67 -22.15
CA ALA A 94 -7.06 -4.62 -23.26
C ALA A 94 -5.88 -5.61 -23.13
N ARG A 95 -4.83 -5.26 -22.39
CA ARG A 95 -3.69 -6.12 -22.09
C ARG A 95 -3.84 -6.95 -20.82
N GLY A 96 -4.83 -6.63 -20.00
CA GLY A 96 -5.20 -7.36 -18.78
C GLY A 96 -6.44 -8.23 -18.99
N MET A 97 -7.26 -8.32 -17.94
CA MET A 97 -8.55 -9.03 -17.95
C MET A 97 -9.74 -8.11 -18.25
N GLY A 98 -9.49 -6.85 -18.59
CA GLY A 98 -10.54 -5.84 -18.75
C GLY A 98 -10.69 -4.92 -17.53
N VAL A 99 -11.85 -4.26 -17.45
CA VAL A 99 -12.17 -3.28 -16.40
C VAL A 99 -13.59 -3.48 -15.90
N VAL A 100 -13.77 -3.43 -14.60
CA VAL A 100 -15.08 -3.39 -13.92
C VAL A 100 -15.33 -1.98 -13.38
N VAL A 101 -16.61 -1.55 -13.37
CA VAL A 101 -16.99 -0.18 -13.02
C VAL A 101 -17.92 -0.18 -11.82
N GLY A 102 -17.69 0.72 -10.85
CA GLY A 102 -18.56 0.95 -9.70
C GLY A 102 -17.98 2.02 -8.77
N ASP A 103 -18.83 2.88 -8.22
CA ASP A 103 -18.39 3.88 -7.23
C ASP A 103 -18.32 3.23 -5.83
N LEU A 104 -17.12 3.15 -5.27
CA LEU A 104 -16.87 2.60 -3.93
C LEU A 104 -17.43 3.47 -2.79
N SER A 105 -17.94 4.65 -3.09
CA SER A 105 -18.70 5.46 -2.13
C SER A 105 -20.16 5.01 -1.99
N SER A 106 -20.66 4.14 -2.88
CA SER A 106 -21.98 3.54 -2.86
C SER A 106 -21.89 2.06 -2.47
N GLY A 107 -22.58 1.68 -1.39
CA GLY A 107 -22.65 0.28 -0.96
C GLY A 107 -23.33 -0.61 -1.99
N VAL A 108 -24.35 -0.08 -2.68
CA VAL A 108 -25.06 -0.80 -3.77
C VAL A 108 -24.11 -1.08 -4.93
N GLU A 109 -23.39 -0.05 -5.42
CA GLU A 109 -22.43 -0.23 -6.52
C GLU A 109 -21.24 -1.10 -6.12
N THR A 110 -20.78 -1.00 -4.87
CA THR A 110 -19.70 -1.87 -4.35
C THR A 110 -20.12 -3.35 -4.34
N ARG A 111 -21.39 -3.67 -4.04
CA ARG A 111 -21.91 -5.05 -4.12
C ARG A 111 -21.96 -5.52 -5.58
N ALA A 112 -22.54 -4.72 -6.47
CA ALA A 112 -22.60 -5.03 -7.90
C ALA A 112 -21.18 -5.19 -8.49
N LEU A 113 -20.22 -4.41 -8.01
CA LEU A 113 -18.80 -4.54 -8.37
C LEU A 113 -18.25 -5.92 -7.94
N ALA A 114 -18.54 -6.37 -6.72
CA ALA A 114 -18.11 -7.70 -6.27
C ALA A 114 -18.69 -8.82 -7.14
N GLU A 115 -19.99 -8.73 -7.47
CA GLU A 115 -20.65 -9.67 -8.40
C GLU A 115 -19.96 -9.64 -9.76
N SER A 116 -19.69 -8.46 -10.31
CA SER A 116 -18.97 -8.32 -11.59
C SER A 116 -17.57 -8.92 -11.55
N VAL A 117 -16.82 -8.76 -10.46
CA VAL A 117 -15.51 -9.40 -10.27
C VAL A 117 -15.66 -10.92 -10.29
N ASN A 118 -16.65 -11.47 -9.61
CA ASN A 118 -16.92 -12.91 -9.53
C ASN A 118 -17.26 -13.54 -10.89
N THR A 119 -17.87 -12.78 -11.83
CA THR A 119 -18.10 -13.28 -13.21
C THR A 119 -16.80 -13.57 -13.96
N HIS A 120 -15.71 -12.96 -13.56
CA HIS A 120 -14.37 -13.24 -14.11
C HIS A 120 -13.73 -14.47 -13.46
N GLY A 121 -14.43 -15.16 -12.54
CA GLY A 121 -13.92 -16.29 -11.75
C GLY A 121 -12.98 -15.85 -10.62
N ARG A 122 -12.57 -16.82 -9.81
CA ARG A 122 -11.75 -16.58 -8.61
C ARG A 122 -10.44 -15.87 -8.94
N MET A 123 -10.16 -14.83 -8.15
CA MET A 123 -8.87 -14.12 -8.19
C MET A 123 -7.85 -14.82 -7.29
N ASP A 124 -6.58 -14.81 -7.67
CA ASP A 124 -5.48 -15.25 -6.81
C ASP A 124 -5.19 -14.20 -5.74
N ALA A 125 -5.29 -12.92 -6.12
CA ALA A 125 -5.09 -11.80 -5.22
C ALA A 125 -6.10 -10.67 -5.46
N VAL A 126 -6.49 -9.99 -4.36
CA VAL A 126 -7.24 -8.73 -4.42
C VAL A 126 -6.41 -7.66 -3.71
N ILE A 127 -6.19 -6.54 -4.41
CA ILE A 127 -5.51 -5.37 -3.88
C ILE A 127 -6.55 -4.26 -3.65
N HIS A 128 -6.87 -4.01 -2.39
CA HIS A 128 -7.71 -2.89 -1.97
C HIS A 128 -6.86 -1.62 -1.96
N ASN A 129 -6.60 -1.08 -3.17
CA ASN A 129 -5.74 0.09 -3.35
C ASN A 129 -6.53 1.41 -3.32
N ALA A 130 -7.80 1.41 -3.68
CA ALA A 130 -8.61 2.62 -3.70
C ALA A 130 -8.64 3.31 -2.34
N GLY A 131 -8.52 4.63 -2.35
CA GLY A 131 -8.64 5.45 -1.15
C GLY A 131 -8.81 6.92 -1.50
N ILE A 132 -9.35 7.68 -0.57
CA ILE A 132 -9.51 9.12 -0.66
C ILE A 132 -9.10 9.78 0.65
N VAL A 133 -8.60 11.01 0.56
CA VAL A 133 -8.41 11.90 1.69
C VAL A 133 -9.63 12.77 1.84
N GLY A 134 -10.04 13.07 3.06
CA GLY A 134 -11.15 13.98 3.37
C GLY A 134 -10.87 15.39 2.84
N ARG A 135 -11.95 16.13 2.56
CA ARG A 135 -11.90 17.56 2.22
C ARG A 135 -12.19 18.40 3.46
N SER A 136 -12.16 19.73 3.33
CA SER A 136 -12.45 20.69 4.40
C SER A 136 -13.85 20.53 5.03
N GLY A 137 -14.81 19.91 4.32
CA GLY A 137 -16.14 19.55 4.82
C GLY A 137 -16.39 18.05 4.78
N ARG A 138 -17.26 17.56 5.69
CA ARG A 138 -17.72 16.18 5.67
C ARG A 138 -18.57 15.95 4.41
N ALA A 139 -18.04 15.20 3.46
CA ALA A 139 -18.79 14.75 2.28
C ALA A 139 -19.56 13.47 2.62
N ASN A 140 -20.87 13.48 2.38
CA ASN A 140 -21.74 12.33 2.58
C ASN A 140 -21.89 11.52 1.30
N THR A 141 -21.95 10.21 1.44
CA THR A 141 -22.38 9.30 0.38
C THR A 141 -23.92 9.25 0.28
N SER A 142 -24.45 8.64 -0.79
CA SER A 142 -25.89 8.35 -0.91
C SER A 142 -26.42 7.52 0.27
N ASP A 143 -25.57 6.68 0.85
CA ASP A 143 -25.91 5.79 1.96
C ASP A 143 -25.81 6.49 3.33
N GLY A 144 -25.48 7.81 3.35
CA GLY A 144 -25.37 8.63 4.55
C GLY A 144 -24.07 8.49 5.32
N HIS A 145 -23.08 7.76 4.80
CA HIS A 145 -21.75 7.62 5.40
C HIS A 145 -20.80 8.77 5.03
N ALA A 146 -19.81 9.03 5.88
CA ALA A 146 -18.70 9.86 5.50
C ALA A 146 -17.95 9.20 4.34
N SER A 147 -17.71 9.95 3.23
CA SER A 147 -17.09 9.38 2.02
C SER A 147 -15.75 8.72 2.29
N THR A 148 -14.95 9.26 3.24
CA THR A 148 -13.67 8.69 3.64
C THR A 148 -13.84 7.31 4.30
N LEU A 149 -14.84 7.16 5.18
CA LEU A 149 -15.18 5.86 5.78
C LEU A 149 -15.65 4.88 4.71
N ALA A 150 -16.59 5.33 3.85
CA ALA A 150 -17.19 4.47 2.82
C ALA A 150 -16.13 3.89 1.89
N VAL A 151 -15.29 4.74 1.29
CA VAL A 151 -14.29 4.30 0.30
C VAL A 151 -13.12 3.55 0.92
N ASN A 152 -12.60 4.04 2.09
CA ASN A 152 -11.36 3.51 2.63
C ASN A 152 -11.54 2.28 3.54
N ALA A 153 -12.73 2.08 4.10
CA ALA A 153 -12.98 1.00 5.05
C ALA A 153 -14.18 0.12 4.69
N LEU A 154 -15.37 0.71 4.44
CA LEU A 154 -16.58 -0.10 4.17
C LEU A 154 -16.51 -0.80 2.82
N ALA A 155 -16.01 -0.15 1.76
CA ALA A 155 -15.86 -0.80 0.46
C ALA A 155 -14.86 -1.97 0.48
N PRO A 156 -13.65 -1.85 1.03
CA PRO A 156 -12.77 -3.01 1.27
C PRO A 156 -13.44 -4.12 2.08
N TYR A 157 -14.22 -3.77 3.11
CA TYR A 157 -14.97 -4.75 3.91
C TYR A 157 -16.01 -5.50 3.08
N ILE A 158 -16.86 -4.77 2.32
CA ILE A 158 -17.89 -5.36 1.44
C ILE A 158 -17.25 -6.28 0.40
N LEU A 159 -16.20 -5.79 -0.29
CA LEU A 159 -15.50 -6.56 -1.32
C LEU A 159 -14.82 -7.80 -0.74
N THR A 160 -14.23 -7.71 0.46
CA THR A 160 -13.64 -8.86 1.17
C THR A 160 -14.69 -9.92 1.47
N GLY A 161 -15.91 -9.51 1.87
CA GLY A 161 -17.00 -10.43 2.21
C GLY A 161 -17.70 -11.07 1.01
N LEU A 162 -17.71 -10.40 -0.16
CA LEU A 162 -18.52 -10.79 -1.30
C LEU A 162 -17.76 -11.32 -2.51
N ILE A 163 -16.51 -10.93 -2.71
CA ILE A 163 -15.65 -11.53 -3.74
C ILE A 163 -15.32 -12.97 -3.34
N GLU A 164 -15.35 -13.90 -4.30
CA GLU A 164 -14.89 -15.27 -4.08
C GLU A 164 -13.50 -15.26 -3.45
N ARG A 165 -13.37 -15.92 -2.28
CA ARG A 165 -12.20 -15.81 -1.40
C ARG A 165 -10.90 -16.05 -2.15
N PRO A 166 -10.02 -15.03 -2.29
CA PRO A 166 -8.73 -15.17 -2.97
C PRO A 166 -7.71 -15.84 -2.03
N ALA A 167 -6.55 -16.21 -2.57
CA ALA A 167 -5.44 -16.67 -1.76
C ALA A 167 -4.72 -15.53 -1.03
N ARG A 168 -4.80 -14.30 -1.57
CA ARG A 168 -4.06 -13.14 -1.05
C ARG A 168 -4.94 -11.89 -1.03
N LEU A 169 -4.84 -11.15 0.06
CA LEU A 169 -5.50 -9.86 0.26
C LEU A 169 -4.48 -8.82 0.69
N VAL A 170 -4.44 -7.70 -0.02
CA VAL A 170 -3.54 -6.58 0.25
C VAL A 170 -4.38 -5.33 0.46
N TYR A 171 -4.22 -4.67 1.60
CA TYR A 171 -4.98 -3.49 1.98
C TYR A 171 -4.07 -2.27 2.08
N LEU A 172 -4.32 -1.23 1.29
CA LEU A 172 -3.53 0.00 1.36
C LEU A 172 -3.95 0.85 2.56
N SER A 173 -3.04 0.92 3.51
CA SER A 173 -3.08 1.74 4.70
C SER A 173 -2.35 3.08 4.50
N SER A 174 -1.84 3.65 5.58
CA SER A 174 -0.99 4.85 5.67
C SER A 174 -0.35 4.91 7.04
N SER A 175 0.83 5.51 7.17
CA SER A 175 1.46 5.80 8.48
C SER A 175 0.57 6.62 9.41
N MET A 176 -0.36 7.42 8.86
CA MET A 176 -1.30 8.23 9.62
C MET A 176 -2.25 7.41 10.52
N HIS A 177 -2.46 6.11 10.23
CA HIS A 177 -3.27 5.25 11.10
C HIS A 177 -2.76 5.17 12.54
N ARG A 178 -1.46 5.46 12.78
CA ARG A 178 -0.86 5.44 14.13
C ARG A 178 -1.34 6.57 15.03
N GLY A 179 -1.83 7.68 14.46
CA GLY A 179 -2.41 8.81 15.19
C GLY A 179 -3.93 8.75 15.34
N ALA A 180 -4.56 7.67 14.90
CA ALA A 180 -6.01 7.53 14.93
C ALA A 180 -6.53 7.08 16.30
N SER A 181 -7.79 7.44 16.60
CA SER A 181 -8.54 6.87 17.73
C SER A 181 -9.15 5.53 17.37
N ALA A 182 -9.07 4.57 18.29
CA ALA A 182 -9.70 3.25 18.17
C ALA A 182 -11.18 3.25 18.63
N SER A 183 -11.80 4.43 18.84
CA SER A 183 -13.24 4.51 19.11
C SER A 183 -14.05 4.15 17.87
N LEU A 184 -15.15 3.40 18.08
CA LEU A 184 -16.14 3.06 17.08
C LEU A 184 -17.51 3.71 17.33
N ASP A 185 -17.59 4.68 18.27
CA ASP A 185 -18.84 5.29 18.71
C ASP A 185 -19.43 6.21 17.63
N ASP A 186 -18.57 6.96 16.93
CA ASP A 186 -18.98 7.88 15.86
C ASP A 186 -18.05 7.76 14.64
N VAL A 187 -18.00 6.56 14.05
CA VAL A 187 -17.17 6.26 12.86
C VAL A 187 -17.54 7.13 11.66
N ASP A 188 -18.77 7.59 11.61
CA ASP A 188 -19.32 8.45 10.56
C ASP A 188 -19.15 9.94 10.81
N TRP A 189 -18.57 10.35 11.94
CA TRP A 189 -18.41 11.77 12.28
C TRP A 189 -19.74 12.54 12.25
N LYS A 190 -20.79 11.98 12.82
CA LYS A 190 -22.14 12.58 12.84
C LYS A 190 -22.31 13.54 14.01
N THR A 191 -21.65 13.27 15.14
CA THR A 191 -21.87 13.99 16.42
C THR A 191 -20.68 14.87 16.80
N ARG A 192 -19.48 14.57 16.35
CA ARG A 192 -18.26 15.33 16.62
C ARG A 192 -17.90 16.27 15.47
N PRO A 193 -17.19 17.40 15.72
CA PRO A 193 -16.74 18.31 14.67
C PRO A 193 -15.88 17.56 13.62
N TRP A 194 -16.14 17.85 12.35
CA TRP A 194 -15.39 17.23 11.26
C TRP A 194 -13.92 17.63 11.27
N ASN A 195 -13.04 16.64 11.22
CA ASN A 195 -11.62 16.80 11.00
C ASN A 195 -11.17 15.80 9.91
N ALA A 196 -10.77 16.32 8.76
CA ALA A 196 -10.46 15.52 7.59
C ALA A 196 -9.27 14.57 7.82
N ASP A 197 -8.22 15.03 8.51
CA ASP A 197 -7.02 14.24 8.74
C ASP A 197 -7.27 13.12 9.76
N LEU A 198 -8.05 13.40 10.81
CA LEU A 198 -8.43 12.37 11.78
C LEU A 198 -9.40 11.36 11.16
N ALA A 199 -10.38 11.80 10.35
CA ALA A 199 -11.29 10.89 9.64
C ALA A 199 -10.53 9.98 8.66
N TYR A 200 -9.53 10.52 7.96
CA TYR A 200 -8.64 9.72 7.13
C TYR A 200 -7.82 8.74 7.96
N SER A 201 -7.17 9.21 9.03
CA SER A 201 -6.35 8.39 9.93
C SER A 201 -7.15 7.23 10.52
N GLU A 202 -8.37 7.49 11.01
CA GLU A 202 -9.27 6.47 11.52
C GLU A 202 -9.67 5.47 10.45
N SER A 203 -10.02 5.92 9.23
CA SER A 203 -10.33 5.02 8.12
C SER A 203 -9.16 4.09 7.77
N LYS A 204 -7.92 4.60 7.92
CA LYS A 204 -6.70 3.81 7.69
C LYS A 204 -6.37 2.87 8.86
N LEU A 205 -6.75 3.23 10.09
CA LEU A 205 -6.73 2.29 11.23
C LEU A 205 -7.72 1.15 11.00
N TYR A 206 -8.94 1.47 10.56
CA TYR A 206 -9.98 0.45 10.34
C TYR A 206 -9.59 -0.54 9.24
N VAL A 207 -9.09 -0.07 8.10
CA VAL A 207 -8.65 -0.98 7.03
C VAL A 207 -7.41 -1.80 7.44
N THR A 208 -6.52 -1.26 8.28
CA THR A 208 -5.39 -2.01 8.83
C THR A 208 -5.87 -3.11 9.78
N ALA A 209 -6.78 -2.77 10.70
CA ALA A 209 -7.37 -3.75 11.61
C ALA A 209 -8.21 -4.80 10.88
N LEU A 210 -8.90 -4.43 9.79
CA LEU A 210 -9.60 -5.37 8.90
C LEU A 210 -8.62 -6.40 8.30
N ALA A 211 -7.47 -5.94 7.78
CA ALA A 211 -6.46 -6.84 7.24
C ALA A 211 -6.00 -7.88 8.28
N PHE A 212 -5.81 -7.47 9.51
CA PHE A 212 -5.38 -8.38 10.60
C PHE A 212 -6.53 -9.26 11.11
N ALA A 213 -7.75 -8.74 11.16
CA ALA A 213 -8.94 -9.55 11.48
C ALA A 213 -9.13 -10.68 10.46
N VAL A 214 -8.96 -10.37 9.17
CA VAL A 214 -9.03 -11.36 8.09
C VAL A 214 -7.90 -12.38 8.21
N ALA A 215 -6.67 -11.94 8.46
CA ALA A 215 -5.54 -12.85 8.68
C ALA A 215 -5.80 -13.84 9.82
N ARG A 216 -6.43 -13.39 10.90
CA ARG A 216 -6.81 -14.23 12.06
C ARG A 216 -7.97 -15.17 11.76
N ARG A 217 -8.99 -14.67 11.02
CA ARG A 217 -10.23 -15.42 10.73
C ARG A 217 -10.07 -16.40 9.57
N TRP A 218 -9.18 -16.12 8.62
CA TRP A 218 -8.94 -16.93 7.42
C TRP A 218 -7.48 -17.38 7.31
N PRO A 219 -7.05 -18.38 8.09
CA PRO A 219 -5.65 -18.82 8.16
C PRO A 219 -5.06 -19.26 6.81
N ALA A 220 -5.92 -19.69 5.86
CA ALA A 220 -5.50 -20.08 4.51
C ALA A 220 -5.30 -18.89 3.57
N VAL A 221 -5.62 -17.65 3.99
CA VAL A 221 -5.49 -16.42 3.19
C VAL A 221 -4.35 -15.58 3.72
N LEU A 222 -3.45 -15.18 2.83
CA LEU A 222 -2.38 -14.24 3.16
C LEU A 222 -2.94 -12.81 3.12
N SER A 223 -3.27 -12.25 4.27
CA SER A 223 -3.89 -10.93 4.41
C SER A 223 -2.93 -9.95 5.08
N ASN A 224 -2.54 -8.89 4.39
CA ASN A 224 -1.55 -7.92 4.87
C ASN A 224 -1.96 -6.48 4.59
N ALA A 225 -1.48 -5.55 5.41
CA ALA A 225 -1.64 -4.11 5.22
C ALA A 225 -0.34 -3.47 4.71
N VAL A 226 -0.46 -2.46 3.83
CA VAL A 226 0.66 -1.77 3.19
C VAL A 226 0.53 -0.27 3.36
N ASP A 227 1.59 0.36 3.83
CA ASP A 227 1.82 1.79 3.77
C ASP A 227 2.64 2.09 2.51
N PRO A 228 2.06 2.75 1.51
CA PRO A 228 2.78 3.07 0.28
C PRO A 228 3.77 4.24 0.43
N GLY A 229 3.79 4.91 1.59
CA GLY A 229 4.49 6.18 1.79
C GLY A 229 3.69 7.39 1.27
N TRP A 230 4.30 8.55 1.33
CA TRP A 230 3.75 9.79 0.77
C TRP A 230 4.34 10.04 -0.61
N VAL A 231 3.64 9.55 -1.63
CA VAL A 231 4.11 9.48 -3.02
C VAL A 231 3.47 10.54 -3.92
N PRO A 232 4.16 11.02 -4.99
CA PRO A 232 3.68 12.05 -5.90
C PRO A 232 2.56 11.54 -6.82
N THR A 233 1.36 11.47 -6.27
CA THR A 233 0.10 11.14 -6.95
C THR A 233 -0.85 12.33 -6.87
N ARG A 234 -2.02 12.24 -7.51
CA ARG A 234 -3.07 13.27 -7.34
C ARG A 234 -3.44 13.49 -5.87
N MET A 235 -3.39 12.44 -5.04
CA MET A 235 -3.69 12.51 -3.60
C MET A 235 -2.52 13.12 -2.81
N GLY A 236 -1.30 12.65 -3.07
CA GLY A 236 -0.11 13.10 -2.33
C GLY A 236 0.41 14.48 -2.74
N GLY A 237 0.05 14.94 -3.94
CA GLY A 237 0.53 16.20 -4.49
C GLY A 237 1.95 16.09 -5.08
N PRO A 238 2.39 17.14 -5.82
CA PRO A 238 3.66 17.11 -6.54
C PRO A 238 4.90 17.15 -5.63
N ASN A 239 4.74 17.61 -4.39
CA ASN A 239 5.85 17.76 -3.42
C ASN A 239 6.00 16.55 -2.50
N ALA A 240 5.28 15.45 -2.74
CA ALA A 240 5.43 14.23 -1.96
C ALA A 240 6.85 13.67 -2.14
N PRO A 241 7.55 13.32 -1.02
CA PRO A 241 8.98 13.04 -1.05
C PRO A 241 9.33 11.60 -1.45
N ASP A 242 8.38 10.67 -1.36
CA ASP A 242 8.67 9.26 -1.53
C ASP A 242 8.65 8.84 -3.01
N ASP A 243 9.45 7.85 -3.36
CA ASP A 243 9.52 7.28 -4.71
C ASP A 243 8.23 6.55 -5.06
N LEU A 244 7.60 6.93 -6.18
CA LEU A 244 6.40 6.28 -6.69
C LEU A 244 6.61 4.78 -6.98
N ALA A 245 7.80 4.39 -7.46
CA ALA A 245 8.10 2.99 -7.75
C ALA A 245 8.13 2.14 -6.46
N LEU A 246 8.71 2.66 -5.38
CA LEU A 246 8.66 2.00 -4.07
C LEU A 246 7.24 1.98 -3.50
N GLY A 247 6.45 3.02 -3.78
CA GLY A 247 5.08 3.15 -3.30
C GLY A 247 4.13 2.05 -3.80
N HIS A 248 4.34 1.54 -5.02
CA HIS A 248 3.50 0.45 -5.53
C HIS A 248 4.16 -0.94 -5.45
N ALA A 249 5.49 -1.03 -5.30
CA ALA A 249 6.21 -2.31 -5.33
C ALA A 249 5.75 -3.30 -4.24
N THR A 250 5.46 -2.82 -3.02
CA THR A 250 5.10 -3.70 -1.90
C THR A 250 3.77 -4.41 -2.13
N GLN A 251 2.76 -3.71 -2.64
CA GLN A 251 1.45 -4.33 -2.90
C GLN A 251 1.52 -5.37 -4.02
N GLU A 252 2.36 -5.14 -5.03
CA GLU A 252 2.61 -6.10 -6.10
C GLU A 252 3.31 -7.34 -5.59
N TRP A 253 4.43 -7.15 -4.88
CA TRP A 253 5.21 -8.25 -4.31
C TRP A 253 4.38 -9.15 -3.39
N LEU A 254 3.56 -8.57 -2.49
CA LEU A 254 2.65 -9.35 -1.65
C LEU A 254 1.56 -10.08 -2.45
N ALA A 255 1.14 -9.52 -3.58
CA ALA A 255 0.09 -10.13 -4.40
C ALA A 255 0.59 -11.32 -5.22
N VAL A 256 1.86 -11.34 -5.65
CA VAL A 256 2.33 -12.33 -6.64
C VAL A 256 3.59 -13.10 -6.25
N SER A 257 4.43 -12.62 -5.33
CA SER A 257 5.71 -13.28 -5.05
C SER A 257 5.54 -14.59 -4.29
N ASP A 258 6.34 -15.56 -4.66
CA ASP A 258 6.46 -16.85 -3.95
C ASP A 258 7.62 -16.86 -2.95
N ASP A 259 8.29 -15.71 -2.74
CA ASP A 259 9.28 -15.54 -1.68
C ASP A 259 8.66 -15.85 -0.31
N ASP A 260 9.37 -16.55 0.54
CA ASP A 260 8.90 -16.87 1.89
C ASP A 260 8.54 -15.61 2.70
N ALA A 261 9.25 -14.51 2.49
CA ALA A 261 8.97 -13.23 3.11
C ALA A 261 7.62 -12.62 2.67
N ALA A 262 7.14 -12.90 1.44
CA ALA A 262 5.82 -12.48 0.95
C ALA A 262 4.70 -13.43 1.38
N ARG A 263 5.03 -14.68 1.73
CA ARG A 263 4.08 -15.73 2.10
C ARG A 263 3.70 -15.71 3.59
N VAL A 264 3.49 -14.51 4.10
CA VAL A 264 3.11 -14.24 5.50
C VAL A 264 1.76 -13.56 5.58
N SER A 265 1.10 -13.66 6.72
CA SER A 265 -0.21 -13.08 6.97
C SER A 265 -0.20 -12.25 8.25
N GLY A 266 -1.06 -11.23 8.34
CA GLY A 266 -1.17 -10.38 9.52
C GLY A 266 0.05 -9.48 9.73
N ARG A 267 0.63 -8.93 8.65
CA ARG A 267 1.79 -8.04 8.71
C ARG A 267 1.48 -6.67 8.14
N TYR A 268 2.22 -5.67 8.64
CA TYR A 268 2.20 -4.30 8.13
C TYR A 268 3.53 -3.98 7.45
N TRP A 269 3.45 -3.46 6.24
CA TRP A 269 4.59 -3.29 5.36
C TRP A 269 4.75 -1.84 4.91
N HIS A 270 5.98 -1.40 4.78
CA HIS A 270 6.36 -0.14 4.16
C HIS A 270 7.61 -0.36 3.30
N HIS A 271 7.53 -0.05 1.99
CA HIS A 271 8.64 -0.17 1.03
C HIS A 271 9.38 -1.51 1.16
N LEU A 272 8.66 -2.63 1.02
CA LEU A 272 9.15 -4.01 1.13
C LEU A 272 9.73 -4.40 2.51
N ARG A 273 9.57 -3.57 3.52
CA ARG A 273 10.02 -3.82 4.88
C ARG A 273 8.83 -3.98 5.82
N GLN A 274 8.86 -5.00 6.63
CA GLN A 274 7.89 -5.15 7.70
C GLN A 274 8.14 -4.10 8.79
N THR A 275 7.09 -3.40 9.20
CA THR A 275 7.13 -2.35 10.23
C THR A 275 6.01 -2.55 11.25
N ALA A 276 6.11 -1.88 12.40
CA ALA A 276 5.07 -1.96 13.42
C ALA A 276 3.86 -1.10 13.03
N PRO A 277 2.62 -1.63 13.08
CA PRO A 277 1.39 -0.86 12.95
C PRO A 277 1.02 -0.18 14.27
N ALA A 278 -0.11 0.57 14.28
CA ALA A 278 -0.76 1.00 15.52
C ALA A 278 -1.14 -0.21 16.39
N ARG A 279 -0.93 -0.12 17.70
CA ARG A 279 -1.22 -1.23 18.65
C ARG A 279 -2.68 -1.66 18.59
N ASP A 280 -3.60 -0.70 18.48
CA ASP A 280 -5.04 -0.98 18.43
C ASP A 280 -5.42 -1.87 17.25
N SER A 281 -4.74 -1.74 16.09
CA SER A 281 -5.01 -2.62 14.95
C SER A 281 -4.65 -4.09 15.20
N LEU A 282 -3.78 -4.36 16.18
CA LEU A 282 -3.39 -5.71 16.59
C LEU A 282 -4.29 -6.31 17.67
N ASP A 283 -5.16 -5.49 18.32
CA ASP A 283 -6.06 -5.96 19.37
C ASP A 283 -7.22 -6.79 18.78
N PRO A 284 -7.32 -8.10 19.08
CA PRO A 284 -8.41 -8.94 18.59
C PRO A 284 -9.80 -8.43 19.00
N ALA A 285 -9.92 -7.82 20.21
CA ALA A 285 -11.19 -7.29 20.67
C ALA A 285 -11.62 -6.07 19.86
N PHE A 286 -10.69 -5.17 19.52
CA PHE A 286 -10.96 -4.06 18.61
C PHE A 286 -11.34 -4.55 17.20
N GLN A 287 -10.59 -5.52 16.66
CA GLN A 287 -10.87 -6.14 15.36
C GLN A 287 -12.28 -6.74 15.31
N ASP A 288 -12.70 -7.46 16.35
CA ASP A 288 -14.03 -8.09 16.38
C ASP A 288 -15.16 -7.05 16.50
N ARG A 289 -14.97 -5.99 17.31
CA ARG A 289 -15.93 -4.88 17.36
C ARG A 289 -16.01 -4.13 16.03
N LEU A 290 -14.88 -3.93 15.35
CA LEU A 290 -14.84 -3.28 14.03
C LEU A 290 -15.59 -4.13 12.97
N ILE A 291 -15.36 -5.43 12.93
CA ILE A 291 -16.07 -6.34 12.03
C ILE A 291 -17.59 -6.28 12.29
N ALA A 292 -18.00 -6.31 13.57
CA ALA A 292 -19.41 -6.20 13.94
C ALA A 292 -20.00 -4.84 13.50
N LYS A 293 -19.27 -3.74 13.70
CA LYS A 293 -19.68 -2.40 13.27
C LYS A 293 -19.78 -2.31 11.73
N CYS A 294 -18.81 -2.84 10.98
CA CYS A 294 -18.89 -2.89 9.53
C CYS A 294 -20.09 -3.75 9.04
N ALA A 295 -20.36 -4.88 9.69
CA ALA A 295 -21.51 -5.71 9.37
C ALA A 295 -22.84 -4.99 9.62
N GLU A 296 -22.95 -4.25 10.73
CA GLU A 296 -24.10 -3.39 11.05
C GLU A 296 -24.33 -2.33 9.96
N LEU A 297 -23.26 -1.60 9.58
CA LEU A 297 -23.34 -0.49 8.62
C LEU A 297 -23.57 -0.95 7.18
N THR A 298 -23.07 -2.12 6.82
CA THR A 298 -23.11 -2.60 5.45
C THR A 298 -24.16 -3.71 5.22
N GLY A 299 -24.64 -4.39 6.25
CA GLY A 299 -25.45 -5.60 6.12
C GLY A 299 -24.72 -6.80 5.50
N VAL A 300 -23.39 -6.75 5.37
CA VAL A 300 -22.54 -7.85 4.88
C VAL A 300 -21.92 -8.56 6.06
N ALA A 301 -22.11 -9.86 6.15
CA ALA A 301 -21.39 -10.68 7.12
C ALA A 301 -20.01 -11.09 6.57
N LEU A 302 -18.97 -10.94 7.37
CA LEU A 302 -17.68 -11.54 7.09
C LEU A 302 -17.64 -12.93 7.75
N PRO A 303 -17.72 -14.03 6.98
CA PRO A 303 -17.83 -15.35 7.57
C PRO A 303 -16.57 -15.72 8.38
N MET A 304 -16.77 -16.51 9.43
CA MET A 304 -15.68 -17.27 10.04
C MET A 304 -15.22 -18.33 9.04
N SER A 305 -13.97 -18.75 9.10
CA SER A 305 -13.41 -19.80 8.24
C SER A 305 -14.15 -21.11 8.40
#